data_c0443abdb3555a9b2fd021eee0ee9714
#
_entry.id   c0443abdb3555a9b2fd021eee0ee9714
#
_cell.length_a   1.000
_cell.length_b   1.000
_cell.length_c   1.000
_cell.angle_alpha   90.00
_cell.angle_beta   90.00
_cell.angle_gamma   90.00
#
_symmetry.space_group_name_H-M   'P 1'
#
loop_
_entity.id
_entity.type
_entity.pdbx_description
1 polymer ?
#
loop_
_entity_poly.entity_id
_entity_poly.type
_entity_poly.pdbx_seq_one_letter_code
_entity_poly.pdbx_strand_id
1 'polypeptide(L)'
;MSMLLTSDEILDKIRKAFAPYHVVAELQDYHRQLGFRVYDADNETIDTFEGNLVQDLKNPANLKRMILKARAAVERQQRVLKPWSFEG
;
A
#
# COMPACT_ATOMS: atom_id res chain seq x y z
N MET A 1 -24.41 7.32 -5.04
CA MET A 1 -23.17 6.99 -5.76
C MET A 1 -22.15 6.43 -4.76
N SER A 2 -21.60 5.29 -5.09
CA SER A 2 -20.64 4.64 -4.19
C SER A 2 -19.27 5.34 -4.28
N MET A 3 -18.69 5.67 -3.12
CA MET A 3 -17.33 6.21 -3.03
C MET A 3 -16.31 5.11 -2.73
N LEU A 4 -16.76 3.85 -2.72
CA LEU A 4 -15.88 2.74 -2.37
C LEU A 4 -14.97 2.36 -3.53
N LEU A 5 -13.75 2.01 -3.19
CA LEU A 5 -12.76 1.56 -4.16
C LEU A 5 -12.93 0.07 -4.45
N THR A 6 -12.59 -0.34 -5.66
CA THR A 6 -12.50 -1.76 -5.99
C THR A 6 -11.16 -2.31 -5.47
N SER A 7 -11.07 -3.65 -5.40
CA SER A 7 -9.80 -4.29 -5.00
C SER A 7 -8.65 -3.92 -5.95
N ASP A 8 -8.93 -3.87 -7.25
CA ASP A 8 -7.90 -3.50 -8.24
C ASP A 8 -7.42 -2.07 -8.05
N GLU A 9 -8.34 -1.16 -7.74
CA GLU A 9 -7.97 0.23 -7.45
C GLU A 9 -7.09 0.34 -6.20
N ILE A 10 -7.44 -0.43 -5.16
CA ILE A 10 -6.65 -0.47 -3.92
C ILE A 10 -5.23 -0.95 -4.22
N LEU A 11 -5.09 -2.06 -4.94
CA LEU A 11 -3.79 -2.62 -5.28
C LEU A 11 -2.96 -1.65 -6.12
N ASP A 12 -3.59 -0.99 -7.09
CA ASP A 12 -2.91 -0.03 -7.95
C ASP A 12 -2.37 1.16 -7.15
N LYS A 13 -3.18 1.70 -6.26
CA LYS A 13 -2.75 2.84 -5.43
C LYS A 13 -1.60 2.47 -4.50
N ILE A 14 -1.64 1.27 -3.92
CA ILE A 14 -0.56 0.79 -3.06
C ILE A 14 0.73 0.64 -3.87
N ARG A 15 0.66 0.04 -5.06
CA ARG A 15 1.84 -0.17 -5.90
C ARG A 15 2.50 1.14 -6.30
N LYS A 16 1.72 2.19 -6.53
CA LYS A 16 2.26 3.49 -6.95
C LYS A 16 2.78 4.32 -5.79
N ALA A 17 2.37 4.00 -4.58
CA ALA A 17 2.64 4.85 -3.42
C ALA A 17 4.07 4.77 -2.90
N PHE A 18 4.86 3.79 -3.33
CA PHE A 18 6.19 3.54 -2.78
C PHE A 18 7.31 3.69 -3.81
N ALA A 19 7.04 4.41 -4.90
CA ALA A 19 8.08 4.66 -5.90
C ALA A 19 9.29 5.31 -5.24
N PRO A 20 10.52 4.96 -5.60
CA PRO A 20 10.90 4.12 -6.73
C PRO A 20 11.00 2.62 -6.40
N TYR A 21 10.52 2.21 -5.23
CA TYR A 21 10.64 0.82 -4.79
C TYR A 21 9.54 -0.06 -5.37
N HIS A 22 9.82 -1.35 -5.40
CA HIS A 22 8.90 -2.34 -5.94
C HIS A 22 7.96 -2.84 -4.85
N VAL A 23 6.69 -3.00 -5.19
CA VAL A 23 5.68 -3.49 -4.24
C VAL A 23 5.03 -4.75 -4.80
N VAL A 24 4.95 -5.78 -3.95
CA VAL A 24 4.15 -6.97 -4.23
C VAL A 24 3.01 -7.00 -3.23
N ALA A 25 1.79 -6.98 -3.73
CA ALA A 25 0.59 -6.97 -2.90
C ALA A 25 -0.23 -8.23 -3.19
N GLU A 26 -0.78 -8.83 -2.15
CA GLU A 26 -1.55 -10.05 -2.24
C GLU A 26 -2.83 -9.96 -1.43
N LEU A 27 -3.89 -10.54 -1.97
CA LEU A 27 -5.14 -10.73 -1.23
C LEU A 27 -5.08 -12.09 -0.53
N GLN A 28 -5.47 -12.11 0.74
CA GLN A 28 -5.40 -13.29 1.59
C GLN A 28 -6.76 -13.52 2.24
N ASP A 29 -6.96 -14.70 2.81
CA ASP A 29 -8.16 -15.06 3.55
C ASP A 29 -9.42 -14.79 2.72
N TYR A 30 -9.54 -15.47 1.58
CA TYR A 30 -10.65 -15.32 0.65
C TYR A 30 -10.90 -13.87 0.24
N HIS A 31 -9.82 -13.12 0.02
CA HIS A 31 -9.86 -11.70 -0.37
C HIS A 31 -10.39 -10.76 0.72
N ARG A 32 -10.40 -11.21 1.97
CA ARG A 32 -10.81 -10.38 3.10
C ARG A 32 -9.69 -9.50 3.62
N GLN A 33 -8.45 -9.96 3.49
CA GLN A 33 -7.27 -9.26 3.97
C GLN A 33 -6.32 -8.97 2.82
N LEU A 34 -5.52 -7.94 3.00
CA LEU A 34 -4.51 -7.53 2.04
C LEU A 34 -3.19 -7.39 2.76
N GLY A 35 -2.16 -8.04 2.21
CA GLY A 35 -0.80 -7.86 2.64
C GLY A 35 0.03 -7.32 1.50
N PHE A 36 1.04 -6.53 1.80
CA PHE A 36 1.98 -6.10 0.77
C PHE A 36 3.38 -5.97 1.34
N ARG A 37 4.34 -6.06 0.44
CA ARG A 37 5.75 -6.04 0.80
C ARG A 37 6.46 -5.07 -0.14
N VAL A 38 7.32 -4.24 0.43
CA VAL A 38 8.09 -3.25 -0.32
C VAL A 38 9.52 -3.76 -0.43
N TYR A 39 10.05 -3.78 -1.66
CA TYR A 39 11.39 -4.26 -1.98
C TYR A 39 12.24 -3.14 -2.56
N ASP A 40 13.53 -3.18 -2.27
CA ASP A 40 14.48 -2.26 -2.89
C ASP A 40 14.94 -2.76 -4.27
N ALA A 41 15.88 -2.05 -4.89
CA ALA A 41 16.38 -2.39 -6.21
C ALA A 41 17.10 -3.74 -6.26
N ASP A 42 17.58 -4.22 -5.14
CA ASP A 42 18.27 -5.51 -5.03
C ASP A 42 17.31 -6.63 -4.64
N ASN A 43 16.01 -6.38 -4.66
CA ASN A 43 14.94 -7.31 -4.27
C ASN A 43 15.02 -7.73 -2.80
N GLU A 44 15.63 -6.89 -1.96
CA GLU A 44 15.61 -7.11 -0.52
C GLU A 44 14.38 -6.45 0.08
N THR A 45 13.76 -7.13 1.03
CA THR A 45 12.56 -6.62 1.69
C THR A 45 12.91 -5.41 2.56
N ILE A 46 12.27 -4.27 2.28
CA ILE A 46 12.37 -3.09 3.12
C ILE A 46 11.40 -3.23 4.29
N ASP A 47 10.14 -3.56 4.01
CA ASP A 47 9.12 -3.72 5.04
C ASP A 47 7.98 -4.59 4.52
N THR A 48 7.23 -5.15 5.47
CA THR A 48 6.07 -6.00 5.18
C THR A 48 4.89 -5.49 5.98
N PHE A 49 3.74 -5.34 5.32
CA PHE A 49 2.51 -4.87 5.94
C PHE A 49 1.42 -5.89 5.70
N GLU A 50 0.86 -6.45 6.77
CA GLU A 50 -0.13 -7.52 6.68
C GLU A 50 -1.33 -7.22 7.58
N GLY A 51 -2.39 -8.01 7.39
CA GLY A 51 -3.56 -7.93 8.26
C GLY A 51 -4.48 -6.75 7.99
N ASN A 52 -4.35 -6.11 6.82
CA ASN A 52 -5.22 -5.00 6.46
C ASN A 52 -6.54 -5.55 5.92
N LEU A 53 -7.66 -5.14 6.52
CA LEU A 53 -8.96 -5.58 6.06
C LEU A 53 -9.35 -4.86 4.77
N VAL A 54 -9.62 -5.62 3.72
CA VAL A 54 -9.98 -5.04 2.41
C VAL A 54 -11.23 -4.17 2.55
N GLN A 55 -12.19 -4.60 3.35
CA GLN A 55 -13.42 -3.84 3.58
C GLN A 55 -13.13 -2.43 4.08
N ASP A 56 -12.17 -2.29 4.99
CA ASP A 56 -11.77 -0.97 5.50
C ASP A 56 -11.06 -0.15 4.43
N LEU A 57 -10.21 -0.80 3.63
CA LEU A 57 -9.43 -0.11 2.60
C LEU A 57 -10.28 0.34 1.41
N LYS A 58 -11.47 -0.18 1.25
CA LYS A 58 -12.40 0.30 0.21
C LYS A 58 -12.83 1.74 0.47
N ASN A 59 -12.77 2.19 1.72
CA ASN A 59 -12.98 3.59 2.05
C ASN A 59 -11.72 4.38 1.72
N PRO A 60 -11.77 5.36 0.79
CA PRO A 60 -10.57 6.10 0.38
C PRO A 60 -9.81 6.75 1.53
N ALA A 61 -10.52 7.27 2.54
CA ALA A 61 -9.87 7.89 3.69
C ALA A 61 -9.04 6.88 4.49
N ASN A 62 -9.54 5.67 4.66
CA ASN A 62 -8.83 4.61 5.37
C ASN A 62 -7.61 4.14 4.57
N LEU A 63 -7.76 3.98 3.27
CA LEU A 63 -6.65 3.59 2.41
C LEU A 63 -5.54 4.63 2.43
N LYS A 64 -5.90 5.90 2.30
CA LYS A 64 -4.92 7.00 2.35
C LYS A 64 -4.16 6.98 3.67
N ARG A 65 -4.87 6.83 4.79
CA ARG A 65 -4.25 6.81 6.12
C ARG A 65 -3.28 5.63 6.25
N MET A 66 -3.67 4.46 5.79
CA MET A 66 -2.82 3.27 5.83
C MET A 66 -1.56 3.47 5.00
N ILE A 67 -1.71 4.00 3.78
CA ILE A 67 -0.56 4.25 2.90
C ILE A 67 0.39 5.26 3.53
N LEU A 68 -0.13 6.34 4.11
CA LEU A 68 0.72 7.35 4.74
C LEU A 68 1.52 6.78 5.91
N LYS A 69 0.89 5.92 6.72
CA LYS A 69 1.59 5.24 7.81
C LYS A 69 2.68 4.32 7.29
N ALA A 70 2.38 3.58 6.23
CA ALA A 70 3.34 2.65 5.63
C ALA A 70 4.51 3.40 5.01
N ARG A 71 4.24 4.51 4.32
CA ARG A 71 5.30 5.37 3.77
C ARG A 71 6.22 5.90 4.87
N ALA A 72 5.64 6.34 5.99
CA ALA A 72 6.41 6.82 7.13
C ALA A 72 7.31 5.72 7.71
N ALA A 73 6.80 4.48 7.78
CA ALA A 73 7.58 3.34 8.25
C ALA A 73 8.78 3.04 7.34
N VAL A 74 8.58 3.13 6.03
CA VAL A 74 9.65 2.93 5.04
C VAL A 74 10.69 4.04 5.17
N GLU A 75 10.24 5.30 5.29
CA GLU A 75 11.16 6.44 5.43
C GLU A 75 11.98 6.37 6.72
N ARG A 76 11.43 5.83 7.79
CA ARG A 76 12.17 5.64 9.05
C ARG A 76 13.32 4.64 8.90
N GLN A 77 13.33 3.84 7.86
CA GLN A 77 14.43 2.92 7.56
C GLN A 77 15.46 3.58 6.63
N GLN A 78 15.48 4.91 6.59
CA GLN A 78 16.41 5.72 5.81
C GLN A 78 16.26 5.49 4.31
N ARG A 79 15.04 5.22 3.89
CA ARG A 79 14.70 5.06 2.47
C ARG A 79 14.01 6.33 1.98
N VAL A 80 14.38 6.78 0.80
CA VAL A 80 13.81 7.99 0.19
C VAL A 80 12.70 7.58 -0.76
N LEU A 81 11.51 8.14 -0.52
CA LEU A 81 10.34 7.92 -1.37
C LEU A 81 10.10 9.15 -2.25
N LYS A 82 9.64 8.92 -3.48
CA LYS A 82 9.22 10.00 -4.35
C LYS A 82 7.94 10.63 -3.80
N PRO A 83 7.70 11.92 -4.09
CA PRO A 83 6.44 12.54 -3.71
C PRO A 83 5.26 11.75 -4.26
N TRP A 84 4.20 11.65 -3.48
CA TRP A 84 3.01 10.89 -3.83
C TRP A 84 1.76 11.60 -3.38
N SER A 85 0.73 11.54 -4.20
CA SER A 85 -0.59 12.10 -3.90
C SER A 85 -1.64 11.00 -4.11
N PHE A 86 -2.61 10.94 -3.19
CA PHE A 86 -3.66 9.93 -3.26
C PHE A 86 -4.52 10.08 -4.52
N GLU A 87 -4.74 11.29 -4.94
CA GLU A 87 -5.55 11.58 -6.12
C GLU A 87 -4.79 11.50 -7.44
N GLY A 88 -3.56 11.17 -7.38
CA GLY A 88 -2.84 11.01 -8.60
C GLY A 88 -1.53 11.45 -8.72
#